data_8e9cd17a2546de41c35ac04f8edde39e
#
_entry.id   8e9cd17a2546de41c35ac04f8edde39e
#
_cell.length_a   1.000
_cell.length_b   1.000
_cell.length_c   1.000
_cell.angle_alpha   90.00
_cell.angle_beta   90.00
_cell.angle_gamma   90.00
#
_symmetry.space_group_name_H-M   'P 1'
#
loop_
_entity.id
_entity.type
_entity.pdbx_description
1 polymer ?
#
loop_
_entity_poly.entity_id
_entity_poly.type
_entity_poly.pdbx_seq_one_letter_code
_entity_poly.pdbx_strand_id
1 'polypeptide(L)'
;MEINILPKNEKVNLSEKCFGVEYKKTLVHQVITSYFSNGRESYSSQKNRSDVRGGGKKPWKQKGTGRARAGTTRGPIWRGGGVTFASGKRNYAEKINKKMYNGDMRSIMSELIRNDKVVAIDKIDLKEIKTKTVSRLLK
;
A
#
# COMPACT_ATOMS: atom_id res chain seq x y z
N MET A 1 -10.08 -25.58 19.20
CA MET A 1 -8.87 -25.86 18.40
C MET A 1 -7.67 -25.90 19.30
N GLU A 2 -6.75 -26.84 19.08
CA GLU A 2 -5.54 -26.99 19.90
C GLU A 2 -4.31 -26.68 19.06
N ILE A 3 -3.34 -25.98 19.65
CA ILE A 3 -2.01 -25.75 19.05
C ILE A 3 -0.94 -26.20 20.03
N ASN A 4 0.12 -26.81 19.52
CA ASN A 4 1.27 -27.23 20.32
C ASN A 4 2.23 -26.04 20.50
N ILE A 5 2.71 -25.84 21.75
CA ILE A 5 3.73 -24.83 22.08
C ILE A 5 5.10 -25.50 22.00
N LEU A 6 5.98 -24.92 21.22
CA LEU A 6 7.39 -25.33 21.17
C LEU A 6 8.23 -24.58 22.21
N PRO A 7 9.23 -25.21 22.85
CA PRO A 7 9.69 -26.60 22.68
C PRO A 7 8.99 -27.62 23.58
N LYS A 8 8.08 -27.18 24.47
CA LYS A 8 7.52 -28.01 25.55
C LYS A 8 6.46 -29.02 25.12
N ASN A 9 5.95 -28.94 23.90
CA ASN A 9 4.82 -29.73 23.38
C ASN A 9 3.54 -29.66 24.26
N GLU A 10 3.38 -28.60 25.02
CA GLU A 10 2.16 -28.33 25.77
C GLU A 10 1.07 -27.87 24.79
N LYS A 11 -0.15 -28.37 24.97
CA LYS A 11 -1.30 -28.00 24.15
C LYS A 11 -2.02 -26.80 24.74
N VAL A 12 -2.30 -25.80 23.92
CA VAL A 12 -3.12 -24.64 24.29
C VAL A 12 -4.44 -24.67 23.52
N ASN A 13 -5.53 -24.54 24.26
CA ASN A 13 -6.87 -24.44 23.72
C ASN A 13 -7.15 -23.02 23.22
N LEU A 14 -7.40 -22.89 21.91
CA LEU A 14 -7.78 -21.65 21.28
C LEU A 14 -9.29 -21.47 21.22
N SER A 15 -9.75 -20.23 21.40
CA SER A 15 -11.17 -19.89 21.33
C SER A 15 -11.70 -20.07 19.88
N GLU A 16 -12.70 -20.91 19.70
CA GLU A 16 -13.34 -21.15 18.40
C GLU A 16 -13.98 -19.90 17.80
N LYS A 17 -14.44 -18.95 18.64
CA LYS A 17 -14.99 -17.67 18.18
C LYS A 17 -13.96 -16.82 17.41
N CYS A 18 -12.67 -17.02 17.68
CA CYS A 18 -11.59 -16.25 17.04
C CYS A 18 -10.88 -17.05 15.94
N PHE A 19 -10.69 -18.36 16.15
CA PHE A 19 -9.85 -19.21 15.32
C PHE A 19 -10.60 -20.34 14.61
N GLY A 20 -11.92 -20.44 14.82
CA GLY A 20 -12.81 -21.41 14.17
C GLY A 20 -13.63 -20.82 13.01
N VAL A 21 -13.30 -19.63 12.53
CA VAL A 21 -14.09 -18.93 11.52
C VAL A 21 -13.85 -19.49 10.12
N GLU A 22 -14.90 -19.52 9.30
CA GLU A 22 -14.82 -19.91 7.90
C GLU A 22 -13.96 -18.93 7.09
N TYR A 23 -13.20 -19.45 6.11
CA TYR A 23 -12.35 -18.65 5.23
C TYR A 23 -13.16 -17.84 4.22
N LYS A 24 -13.17 -16.52 4.35
CA LYS A 24 -13.91 -15.58 3.49
C LYS A 24 -13.02 -14.97 2.42
N LYS A 25 -12.76 -15.70 1.33
CA LYS A 25 -11.87 -15.31 0.24
C LYS A 25 -12.10 -13.88 -0.28
N THR A 26 -13.34 -13.47 -0.48
CA THR A 26 -13.68 -12.14 -1.01
C THR A 26 -13.30 -11.02 -0.04
N LEU A 27 -13.54 -11.21 1.25
CA LEU A 27 -13.17 -10.26 2.28
C LEU A 27 -11.65 -10.12 2.39
N VAL A 28 -10.94 -11.25 2.40
CA VAL A 28 -9.47 -11.30 2.43
C VAL A 28 -8.88 -10.56 1.22
N HIS A 29 -9.39 -10.84 0.02
CA HIS A 29 -8.95 -10.13 -1.19
C HIS A 29 -9.15 -8.62 -1.09
N GLN A 30 -10.29 -8.16 -0.60
CA GLN A 30 -10.58 -6.74 -0.44
C GLN A 30 -9.62 -6.06 0.53
N VAL A 31 -9.34 -6.70 1.69
CA VAL A 31 -8.42 -6.15 2.69
C VAL A 31 -6.98 -6.11 2.17
N ILE A 32 -6.53 -7.16 1.49
CA ILE A 32 -5.19 -7.21 0.89
C ILE A 32 -5.05 -6.14 -0.19
N THR A 33 -6.05 -5.97 -1.06
CA THR A 33 -6.03 -4.94 -2.12
C THR A 33 -5.91 -3.54 -1.51
N SER A 34 -6.69 -3.25 -0.47
CA SER A 34 -6.58 -1.97 0.24
C SER A 34 -5.23 -1.81 0.95
N TYR A 35 -4.67 -2.87 1.53
CA TYR A 35 -3.35 -2.82 2.15
C TYR A 35 -2.27 -2.41 1.13
N PHE A 36 -2.25 -3.03 -0.05
CA PHE A 36 -1.32 -2.67 -1.11
C PHE A 36 -1.58 -1.27 -1.67
N SER A 37 -2.84 -0.86 -1.78
CA SER A 37 -3.21 0.48 -2.21
C SER A 37 -2.70 1.54 -1.21
N ASN A 38 -2.86 1.30 0.08
CA ASN A 38 -2.40 2.21 1.14
C ASN A 38 -0.86 2.30 1.25
N GLY A 39 -0.15 1.22 0.94
CA GLY A 39 1.31 1.20 0.90
C GLY A 39 1.91 1.84 -0.35
N ARG A 40 1.07 2.16 -1.35
CA ARG A 40 1.54 2.74 -2.61
C ARG A 40 1.73 4.24 -2.50
N GLU A 41 2.94 4.70 -2.76
CA GLU A 41 3.24 6.13 -2.86
C GLU A 41 3.25 6.61 -4.32
N SER A 42 2.77 7.84 -4.53
CA SER A 42 2.81 8.49 -5.84
C SER A 42 3.94 9.49 -5.89
N TYR A 43 4.98 9.16 -6.63
CA TYR A 43 6.12 10.05 -6.86
C TYR A 43 6.02 10.81 -8.19
N SER A 44 5.23 10.32 -9.13
CA SER A 44 5.11 10.93 -10.45
C SER A 44 4.21 12.15 -10.39
N SER A 45 4.73 13.29 -10.88
CA SER A 45 3.94 14.48 -11.12
C SER A 45 4.41 15.16 -12.40
N GLN A 46 3.45 15.67 -13.15
CA GLN A 46 3.70 16.43 -14.38
C GLN A 46 3.48 17.91 -14.11
N LYS A 47 4.22 18.76 -14.83
CA LYS A 47 4.03 20.21 -14.72
C LYS A 47 2.92 20.67 -15.65
N ASN A 48 1.97 21.39 -15.09
CA ASN A 48 0.97 22.12 -15.86
C ASN A 48 1.54 23.44 -16.39
N ARG A 49 0.76 24.19 -17.15
CA ARG A 49 1.18 25.46 -17.72
C ARG A 49 1.66 26.49 -16.67
N SER A 50 1.12 26.42 -15.45
CA SER A 50 1.48 27.35 -14.37
C SER A 50 2.81 26.97 -13.71
N ASP A 51 3.12 25.66 -13.65
CA ASP A 51 4.31 25.12 -12.98
C ASP A 51 5.58 25.18 -13.84
N VAL A 52 5.43 25.35 -15.15
CA VAL A 52 6.58 25.47 -16.05
C VAL A 52 7.21 26.84 -15.92
N ARG A 53 8.53 26.88 -15.73
CA ARG A 53 9.30 28.14 -15.65
C ARG A 53 9.32 28.84 -17.03
N GLY A 54 9.24 30.20 -17.03
CA GLY A 54 9.28 31.01 -18.23
C GLY A 54 7.90 31.57 -18.60
N GLY A 55 7.71 32.13 -19.77
CA GLY A 55 6.48 32.83 -20.18
C GLY A 55 6.31 34.17 -19.46
N GLY A 56 5.11 34.58 -19.15
CA GLY A 56 4.81 35.89 -18.52
C GLY A 56 4.72 37.03 -19.53
N LYS A 57 5.49 37.00 -20.59
CA LYS A 57 5.42 37.98 -21.69
C LYS A 57 4.74 37.35 -22.91
N LYS A 58 3.85 38.08 -23.55
CA LYS A 58 3.23 37.65 -24.81
C LYS A 58 4.30 37.55 -25.90
N PRO A 59 4.43 36.44 -26.64
CA PRO A 59 5.52 36.23 -27.63
C PRO A 59 5.53 37.27 -28.75
N TRP A 60 4.36 37.68 -29.23
CA TRP A 60 4.19 38.70 -30.27
C TRP A 60 2.82 39.40 -30.17
N LYS A 61 2.67 40.47 -30.93
CA LYS A 61 1.42 41.25 -30.99
C LYS A 61 0.24 40.37 -31.47
N GLN A 62 -0.98 40.74 -31.05
CA GLN A 62 -2.21 39.98 -31.34
C GLN A 62 -2.54 39.95 -32.85
N LYS A 63 -2.18 40.98 -33.62
CA LYS A 63 -2.43 41.15 -35.05
C LYS A 63 -1.20 41.73 -35.75
N GLY A 64 -1.10 41.59 -37.06
CA GLY A 64 -0.06 42.24 -37.89
C GLY A 64 1.28 41.49 -37.96
N THR A 65 1.38 40.24 -37.45
CA THR A 65 2.63 39.44 -37.50
C THR A 65 2.61 38.29 -38.51
N GLY A 66 1.47 38.01 -39.16
CA GLY A 66 1.29 36.84 -40.00
C GLY A 66 1.40 35.47 -39.33
N ARG A 67 1.59 35.44 -37.99
CA ARG A 67 1.75 34.23 -37.20
C ARG A 67 0.46 33.88 -36.46
N ALA A 68 0.29 32.61 -36.10
CA ALA A 68 -0.81 32.17 -35.26
C ALA A 68 -0.78 32.92 -33.90
N ARG A 69 -1.96 33.22 -33.36
CA ARG A 69 -2.05 33.93 -32.09
C ARG A 69 -1.49 33.10 -30.94
N ALA A 70 -0.62 33.66 -30.12
CA ALA A 70 -0.06 33.02 -28.95
C ALA A 70 -0.08 33.94 -27.73
N GLY A 71 -0.59 33.45 -26.59
CA GLY A 71 -0.61 34.21 -25.34
C GLY A 71 0.61 33.91 -24.45
N THR A 72 1.18 32.73 -24.57
CA THR A 72 2.32 32.27 -23.77
C THR A 72 3.09 31.19 -24.50
N THR A 73 4.37 31.03 -24.23
CA THR A 73 5.22 29.94 -24.69
C THR A 73 5.15 28.70 -23.83
N ARG A 74 4.44 28.77 -22.69
CA ARG A 74 4.25 27.63 -21.75
C ARG A 74 3.06 26.73 -22.11
N GLY A 75 2.29 27.09 -23.10
CA GLY A 75 1.10 26.35 -23.51
C GLY A 75 1.45 24.91 -23.96
N PRO A 76 0.49 23.97 -23.89
CA PRO A 76 0.73 22.56 -24.24
C PRO A 76 1.09 22.33 -25.71
N ILE A 77 0.80 23.30 -26.57
CA ILE A 77 1.13 23.25 -28.01
C ILE A 77 2.64 23.51 -28.24
N TRP A 78 3.31 24.13 -27.27
CA TRP A 78 4.71 24.50 -27.39
C TRP A 78 5.63 23.39 -26.92
N ARG A 79 6.74 23.18 -27.63
CA ARG A 79 7.80 22.26 -27.17
C ARG A 79 8.36 22.78 -25.84
N GLY A 80 8.37 21.94 -24.81
CA GLY A 80 8.76 22.35 -23.47
C GLY A 80 7.66 23.09 -22.68
N GLY A 81 6.45 23.20 -23.23
CA GLY A 81 5.28 23.71 -22.51
C GLY A 81 4.72 22.72 -21.50
N GLY A 82 3.77 23.18 -20.67
CA GLY A 82 3.09 22.33 -19.66
C GLY A 82 2.10 21.35 -20.30
N VAL A 83 1.82 20.27 -19.59
CA VAL A 83 0.80 19.30 -19.98
C VAL A 83 -0.59 19.89 -19.71
N THR A 84 -1.57 19.67 -20.60
CA THR A 84 -2.92 20.22 -20.49
C THR A 84 -3.64 19.72 -19.22
N PHE A 85 -3.62 18.40 -19.00
CA PHE A 85 -4.15 17.75 -17.81
C PHE A 85 -3.02 17.03 -17.08
N ALA A 86 -2.19 17.84 -16.42
CA ALA A 86 -1.02 17.34 -15.71
C ALA A 86 -1.43 16.46 -14.53
N SER A 87 -0.91 15.24 -14.48
CA SER A 87 -1.09 14.35 -13.33
C SER A 87 -0.34 14.91 -12.12
N GLY A 88 -1.07 15.18 -11.04
CA GLY A 88 -0.50 15.53 -9.73
C GLY A 88 -0.17 14.31 -8.89
N LYS A 89 0.42 14.54 -7.72
CA LYS A 89 0.59 13.49 -6.70
C LYS A 89 -0.79 12.94 -6.32
N ARG A 90 -0.97 11.64 -6.50
CA ARG A 90 -2.23 10.95 -6.22
C ARG A 90 -2.16 10.27 -4.86
N ASN A 91 -3.22 10.39 -4.08
CA ASN A 91 -3.40 9.60 -2.88
C ASN A 91 -4.12 8.28 -3.24
N TYR A 92 -3.54 7.15 -2.87
CA TYR A 92 -4.12 5.82 -3.09
C TYR A 92 -4.74 5.23 -1.82
N ALA A 93 -4.85 6.02 -0.74
CA ALA A 93 -5.40 5.54 0.52
C ALA A 93 -6.87 5.14 0.39
N GLU A 94 -7.16 3.90 0.74
CA GLU A 94 -8.50 3.32 0.78
C GLU A 94 -8.87 2.94 2.20
N LYS A 95 -10.03 3.43 2.66
CA LYS A 95 -10.53 3.14 4.00
C LYS A 95 -11.28 1.81 4.03
N ILE A 96 -10.94 0.95 5.00
CA ILE A 96 -11.69 -0.26 5.34
C ILE A 96 -12.39 -0.07 6.69
N ASN A 97 -13.58 -0.67 6.82
CA ASN A 97 -14.29 -0.69 8.08
C ASN A 97 -13.56 -1.56 9.12
N LYS A 98 -13.44 -1.11 10.36
CA LYS A 98 -12.78 -1.85 11.44
C LYS A 98 -13.35 -3.26 11.65
N LYS A 99 -14.68 -3.42 11.52
CA LYS A 99 -15.34 -4.73 11.63
C LYS A 99 -14.94 -5.68 10.50
N MET A 100 -14.77 -5.17 9.28
CA MET A 100 -14.30 -5.96 8.13
C MET A 100 -12.86 -6.43 8.34
N TYR A 101 -11.97 -5.52 8.73
CA TYR A 101 -10.58 -5.85 9.05
C TYR A 101 -10.47 -6.91 10.15
N ASN A 102 -11.19 -6.75 11.25
CA ASN A 102 -11.19 -7.72 12.34
C ASN A 102 -11.76 -9.09 11.92
N GLY A 103 -12.79 -9.10 11.07
CA GLY A 103 -13.36 -10.32 10.50
C GLY A 103 -12.38 -11.03 9.56
N ASP A 104 -11.65 -10.25 8.78
CA ASP A 104 -10.60 -10.73 7.89
C ASP A 104 -9.46 -11.40 8.65
N MET A 105 -8.90 -10.71 9.65
CA MET A 105 -7.82 -11.25 10.50
C MET A 105 -8.21 -12.57 11.17
N ARG A 106 -9.44 -12.67 11.67
CA ARG A 106 -9.95 -13.95 12.23
C ARG A 106 -10.02 -15.05 11.17
N SER A 107 -10.49 -14.72 9.98
CA SER A 107 -10.62 -15.65 8.86
C SER A 107 -9.25 -16.16 8.40
N ILE A 108 -8.27 -15.27 8.25
CA ILE A 108 -6.89 -15.62 7.86
C ILE A 108 -6.24 -16.51 8.93
N MET A 109 -6.29 -16.09 10.20
CA MET A 109 -5.68 -16.84 11.30
C MET A 109 -6.30 -18.24 11.45
N SER A 110 -7.62 -18.36 11.29
CA SER A 110 -8.30 -19.64 11.30
C SER A 110 -7.81 -20.56 10.19
N GLU A 111 -7.59 -20.02 9.00
CA GLU A 111 -7.11 -20.81 7.86
C GLU A 111 -5.64 -21.20 7.99
N LEU A 112 -4.80 -20.31 8.51
CA LEU A 112 -3.39 -20.61 8.77
C LEU A 112 -3.23 -21.74 9.81
N ILE A 113 -4.08 -21.74 10.85
CA ILE A 113 -4.09 -22.82 11.86
C ILE A 113 -4.56 -24.15 11.25
N ARG A 114 -5.62 -24.14 10.41
CA ARG A 114 -6.08 -25.35 9.71
C ARG A 114 -5.02 -25.97 8.80
N ASN A 115 -4.15 -25.13 8.24
CA ASN A 115 -3.07 -25.55 7.35
C ASN A 115 -1.74 -25.78 8.08
N ASP A 116 -1.74 -25.85 9.41
CA ASP A 116 -0.57 -26.08 10.27
C ASP A 116 0.60 -25.09 10.00
N LYS A 117 0.26 -23.84 9.60
CA LYS A 117 1.24 -22.79 9.29
C LYS A 117 1.51 -21.84 10.45
N VAL A 118 0.95 -22.12 11.62
CA VAL A 118 1.12 -21.32 12.84
C VAL A 118 1.86 -22.12 13.89
N VAL A 119 2.93 -21.58 14.41
CA VAL A 119 3.73 -22.15 15.49
C VAL A 119 3.58 -21.26 16.72
N ALA A 120 3.20 -21.85 17.85
CA ALA A 120 3.16 -21.15 19.14
C ALA A 120 4.49 -21.34 19.86
N ILE A 121 5.04 -20.27 20.42
CA ILE A 121 6.26 -20.27 21.22
C ILE A 121 5.95 -19.61 22.57
N ASP A 122 6.33 -20.28 23.67
CA ASP A 122 6.08 -19.78 25.01
C ASP A 122 6.93 -18.53 25.29
N LYS A 123 8.25 -18.63 25.10
CA LYS A 123 9.18 -17.54 25.35
C LYS A 123 10.40 -17.62 24.45
N ILE A 124 10.81 -16.47 23.94
CA ILE A 124 12.06 -16.34 23.15
C ILE A 124 13.11 -15.68 24.07
N ASP A 125 13.92 -16.49 24.75
CA ASP A 125 15.03 -16.02 25.55
C ASP A 125 16.32 -15.98 24.71
N LEU A 126 16.77 -14.77 24.39
CA LEU A 126 18.01 -14.55 23.66
C LEU A 126 19.12 -14.14 24.64
N LYS A 127 20.15 -14.98 24.78
CA LYS A 127 21.36 -14.65 25.56
C LYS A 127 22.17 -13.51 24.93
N GLU A 128 22.14 -13.40 23.60
CA GLU A 128 22.84 -12.40 22.82
C GLU A 128 21.93 -11.88 21.68
N ILE A 129 22.01 -10.58 21.40
CA ILE A 129 21.24 -9.93 20.30
C ILE A 129 21.97 -10.22 18.98
N LYS A 130 21.82 -11.45 18.47
CA LYS A 130 22.38 -11.89 17.19
C LYS A 130 21.30 -12.59 16.34
N THR A 131 21.14 -12.17 15.10
CA THR A 131 20.19 -12.77 14.13
C THR A 131 20.45 -14.27 13.89
N LYS A 132 21.72 -14.70 13.93
CA LYS A 132 22.13 -16.09 13.81
C LYS A 132 21.55 -16.98 14.92
N THR A 133 21.44 -16.47 16.14
CA THR A 133 20.85 -17.20 17.28
C THR A 133 19.35 -17.41 17.06
N VAL A 134 18.63 -16.36 16.62
CA VAL A 134 17.21 -16.45 16.29
C VAL A 134 16.96 -17.42 15.13
N SER A 135 17.75 -17.35 14.07
CA SER A 135 17.61 -18.26 12.92
C SER A 135 17.83 -19.74 13.28
N ARG A 136 18.65 -20.04 14.29
CA ARG A 136 18.82 -21.41 14.79
C ARG A 136 17.66 -21.88 15.67
N LEU A 137 16.99 -20.96 16.35
CA LEU A 137 15.85 -21.24 17.23
C LEU A 137 14.57 -21.50 16.44
N LEU A 138 14.46 -20.91 15.22
CA LEU A 138 13.30 -21.04 14.34
C LEU A 138 13.44 -22.14 13.27
N LYS A 139 14.56 -22.85 13.23
CA LYS A 139 14.77 -24.06 12.42
C LYS A 139 14.49 -25.32 13.21
#